data_b801c171f9fc9395861761d3ad7cc1c7
#
_entry.id   b801c171f9fc9395861761d3ad7cc1c7
#
_cell.length_a   1.000
_cell.length_b   1.000
_cell.length_c   1.000
_cell.angle_alpha   90.00
_cell.angle_beta   90.00
_cell.angle_gamma   90.00
#
_symmetry.space_group_name_H-M   'P 1'
#
loop_
_entity.id
_entity.type
_entity.pdbx_description
1 polymer ?
#
loop_
_entity_poly.entity_id
_entity_poly.type
_entity_poly.pdbx_seq_one_letter_code
_entity_poly.pdbx_strand_id
1 'polypeptide(L)'
;MRAKSNTPGSAVRVALLATTLMFVACDTVNEAVDAIDDIGNDADVHYYVSLGTSLSVGVQPDPSGILLPTDDGYADVLFDNIRPAFEAAGTQPRELRLIKLGCPGETLKKMANGGSCPYLAGSQLAAAVDFLDDNMGKVHLVTIDMGGNDFRDADCIGETVSLDCANDVSVQIAADLAPVLAALRTAAGPDTTIVGMNYYNPFLASWLDDAAGQVLAVQAADAVAIAMDFLGTTYATAGMPMADVAAAFKSDDFTTMVPSSLPSPNDQLPLSVANICDFTYMCESDPLGPDIHANRAGYRLIADTIEALLP
;
A
#
# COMPACT_ATOMS: atom_id res chain seq x y z
N MET A 1 -15.84 61.13 -12.90
CA MET A 1 -15.71 60.41 -11.64
C MET A 1 -16.54 59.13 -11.71
N ARG A 2 -15.94 57.97 -11.95
CA ARG A 2 -16.63 56.66 -11.94
C ARG A 2 -16.00 55.84 -10.81
N ALA A 3 -16.81 55.46 -9.87
CA ALA A 3 -16.41 54.58 -8.78
C ALA A 3 -16.20 53.14 -9.28
N LYS A 4 -15.07 52.52 -8.94
CA LYS A 4 -14.82 51.08 -9.13
C LYS A 4 -15.37 50.33 -7.93
N SER A 5 -16.30 49.42 -8.16
CA SER A 5 -16.76 48.43 -7.19
C SER A 5 -15.70 47.30 -7.09
N ASN A 6 -15.12 47.13 -5.92
CA ASN A 6 -14.36 45.96 -5.54
C ASN A 6 -15.29 44.86 -5.07
N THR A 7 -15.34 43.75 -5.73
CA THR A 7 -15.89 42.48 -5.23
C THR A 7 -14.77 41.68 -4.52
N PRO A 8 -15.00 41.22 -3.29
CA PRO A 8 -14.03 40.33 -2.64
C PRO A 8 -14.19 38.92 -3.16
N GLY A 9 -13.05 38.33 -3.59
CA GLY A 9 -12.96 36.98 -4.06
C GLY A 9 -13.23 35.95 -2.96
N SER A 10 -13.93 34.92 -3.35
CA SER A 10 -14.24 33.72 -2.56
C SER A 10 -12.97 32.91 -2.27
N ALA A 11 -12.51 32.99 -1.07
CA ALA A 11 -11.50 32.10 -0.53
C ALA A 11 -11.95 31.60 0.84
N VAL A 12 -12.94 30.74 0.89
CA VAL A 12 -13.25 29.88 2.05
C VAL A 12 -14.20 28.77 1.57
N ARG A 13 -13.70 27.64 1.15
CA ARG A 13 -14.44 26.34 1.11
C ARG A 13 -13.55 25.13 0.80
N VAL A 14 -12.41 24.98 1.45
CA VAL A 14 -11.61 23.72 1.33
C VAL A 14 -11.34 23.06 2.69
N ALA A 15 -11.73 23.66 3.79
CA ALA A 15 -11.32 23.17 5.13
C ALA A 15 -12.33 22.26 5.85
N LEU A 16 -13.47 21.87 5.26
CA LEU A 16 -14.50 21.10 5.97
C LEU A 16 -14.76 19.68 5.44
N LEU A 17 -14.12 19.25 4.37
CA LEU A 17 -14.30 17.88 3.87
C LEU A 17 -13.25 16.86 4.38
N ALA A 18 -12.13 17.32 4.93
CA ALA A 18 -11.08 16.44 5.43
C ALA A 18 -11.42 15.76 6.77
N THR A 19 -12.38 16.26 7.53
CA THR A 19 -12.73 15.72 8.85
C THR A 19 -13.76 14.59 8.82
N THR A 20 -14.49 14.41 7.74
CA THR A 20 -15.53 13.37 7.66
C THR A 20 -14.98 12.04 7.13
N LEU A 21 -13.90 12.06 6.36
CA LEU A 21 -13.24 10.85 5.83
C LEU A 21 -12.45 10.04 6.88
N MET A 22 -12.01 10.68 7.97
CA MET A 22 -11.31 9.97 9.05
C MET A 22 -12.21 9.04 9.86
N PHE A 23 -13.53 9.29 9.93
CA PHE A 23 -14.41 8.48 10.77
C PHE A 23 -14.80 7.13 10.16
N VAL A 24 -14.85 6.98 8.83
CA VAL A 24 -15.24 5.72 8.19
C VAL A 24 -14.10 4.70 8.22
N ALA A 25 -12.83 5.15 8.09
CA ALA A 25 -11.68 4.25 8.22
C ALA A 25 -11.47 3.74 9.65
N CYS A 26 -11.94 4.48 10.67
CA CYS A 26 -11.85 4.09 12.07
C CYS A 26 -12.86 3.01 12.47
N ASP A 27 -14.04 2.98 11.84
CA ASP A 27 -15.04 1.94 12.14
C ASP A 27 -14.57 0.56 11.69
N THR A 28 -13.86 0.45 10.56
CA THR A 28 -13.34 -0.84 10.06
C THR A 28 -12.21 -1.42 10.92
N VAL A 29 -11.36 -0.59 11.53
CA VAL A 29 -10.33 -1.06 12.47
C VAL A 29 -10.95 -1.52 13.78
N ASN A 30 -11.97 -0.81 14.28
CA ASN A 30 -12.70 -1.21 15.48
C ASN A 30 -13.55 -2.46 15.26
N GLU A 31 -14.19 -2.62 14.09
CA GLU A 31 -14.92 -3.86 13.76
C GLU A 31 -13.98 -5.08 13.66
N ALA A 32 -12.74 -4.91 13.17
CA ALA A 32 -11.76 -6.00 13.16
C ALA A 32 -11.30 -6.37 14.58
N VAL A 33 -11.19 -5.41 15.50
CA VAL A 33 -10.83 -5.66 16.91
C VAL A 33 -12.03 -6.21 17.68
N ASP A 34 -13.26 -5.71 17.46
CA ASP A 34 -14.47 -6.21 18.10
C ASP A 34 -14.84 -7.65 17.67
N ALA A 35 -14.47 -8.06 16.42
CA ALA A 35 -14.62 -9.43 15.95
C ALA A 35 -13.68 -10.43 16.70
N ILE A 36 -12.67 -9.93 17.42
CA ILE A 36 -11.74 -10.75 18.22
C ILE A 36 -12.36 -11.14 19.57
N ASP A 37 -13.20 -10.30 20.17
CA ASP A 37 -13.82 -10.56 21.49
C ASP A 37 -14.88 -11.69 21.46
N ASP A 38 -15.39 -12.09 20.28
CA ASP A 38 -16.37 -13.17 20.13
C ASP A 38 -15.73 -14.55 19.89
N ILE A 39 -14.38 -14.65 19.99
CA ILE A 39 -13.62 -15.89 19.75
C ILE A 39 -13.51 -16.70 21.04
N GLY A 40 -14.65 -17.12 21.56
CA GLY A 40 -14.71 -18.10 22.61
C GLY A 40 -14.66 -19.53 22.05
N ASN A 41 -13.51 -20.20 22.11
CA ASN A 41 -13.40 -21.66 22.15
C ASN A 41 -13.28 -22.47 20.83
N ASP A 42 -12.95 -21.91 19.68
CA ASP A 42 -12.59 -22.73 18.52
C ASP A 42 -11.08 -23.00 18.47
N ALA A 43 -10.68 -24.21 18.88
CA ALA A 43 -9.27 -24.59 19.02
C ALA A 43 -8.46 -24.60 17.72
N ASP A 44 -9.10 -24.36 16.54
CA ASP A 44 -8.47 -24.51 15.21
C ASP A 44 -8.62 -23.28 14.29
N VAL A 45 -8.86 -22.11 14.84
CA VAL A 45 -8.86 -20.84 14.08
C VAL A 45 -7.44 -20.33 13.91
N HIS A 46 -7.08 -20.03 12.68
CA HIS A 46 -5.81 -19.43 12.28
C HIS A 46 -6.03 -18.07 11.59
N TYR A 47 -4.96 -17.28 11.50
CA TYR A 47 -5.07 -15.90 11.04
C TYR A 47 -4.09 -15.58 9.90
N TYR A 48 -4.56 -14.78 8.97
CA TYR A 48 -3.75 -13.95 8.09
C TYR A 48 -3.89 -12.51 8.55
N VAL A 49 -2.78 -11.85 8.91
CA VAL A 49 -2.75 -10.46 9.38
C VAL A 49 -2.15 -9.57 8.29
N SER A 50 -2.88 -8.56 7.83
CA SER A 50 -2.42 -7.58 6.86
C SER A 50 -2.13 -6.25 7.55
N LEU A 51 -0.89 -5.80 7.45
CA LEU A 51 -0.36 -4.56 8.03
C LEU A 51 0.06 -3.59 6.94
N GLY A 52 0.07 -2.31 7.26
CA GLY A 52 0.63 -1.31 6.35
C GLY A 52 -0.25 -0.09 6.15
N THR A 53 -0.44 0.27 4.89
CA THR A 53 -1.01 1.54 4.46
C THR A 53 -2.42 1.37 3.87
N SER A 54 -2.81 2.29 2.99
CA SER A 54 -4.05 2.20 2.21
C SER A 54 -4.12 0.96 1.31
N LEU A 55 -2.97 0.41 0.88
CA LEU A 55 -2.95 -0.79 0.03
C LEU A 55 -3.38 -2.02 0.83
N SER A 56 -2.95 -2.18 2.08
CA SER A 56 -3.32 -3.31 2.95
C SER A 56 -4.80 -3.38 3.30
N VAL A 57 -5.51 -2.24 3.23
CA VAL A 57 -6.96 -2.19 3.46
C VAL A 57 -7.76 -2.02 2.15
N GLY A 58 -7.08 -2.05 1.00
CA GLY A 58 -7.71 -2.06 -0.31
C GLY A 58 -8.41 -0.75 -0.69
N VAL A 59 -7.81 0.41 -0.38
CA VAL A 59 -8.41 1.70 -0.71
C VAL A 59 -8.59 1.85 -2.21
N GLN A 60 -9.82 2.21 -2.62
CA GLN A 60 -10.19 2.51 -4.00
C GLN A 60 -11.20 3.67 -4.03
N PRO A 61 -11.28 4.45 -5.12
CA PRO A 61 -12.34 5.43 -5.30
C PRO A 61 -13.68 4.74 -5.54
N ASP A 62 -14.73 5.22 -4.86
CA ASP A 62 -16.10 4.87 -5.21
C ASP A 62 -16.54 5.59 -6.50
N PRO A 63 -17.73 5.32 -7.06
CA PRO A 63 -18.20 5.98 -8.29
C PRO A 63 -18.28 7.52 -8.22
N SER A 64 -18.19 8.11 -7.03
CA SER A 64 -18.15 9.56 -6.81
C SER A 64 -16.73 10.10 -6.57
N GLY A 65 -15.71 9.22 -6.59
CA GLY A 65 -14.31 9.56 -6.36
C GLY A 65 -13.90 9.63 -4.89
N ILE A 66 -14.74 9.16 -3.97
CA ILE A 66 -14.38 9.10 -2.55
C ILE A 66 -13.52 7.86 -2.32
N LEU A 67 -12.33 8.05 -1.75
CA LEU A 67 -11.41 6.97 -1.42
C LEU A 67 -11.88 6.25 -0.15
N LEU A 68 -12.16 4.95 -0.27
CA LEU A 68 -12.65 4.12 0.83
C LEU A 68 -11.88 2.80 0.88
N PRO A 69 -11.65 2.23 2.07
CA PRO A 69 -11.27 0.82 2.20
C PRO A 69 -12.32 -0.09 1.55
N THR A 70 -11.88 -1.17 0.94
CA THR A 70 -12.76 -2.13 0.24
C THR A 70 -12.40 -3.57 0.63
N ASP A 71 -13.25 -4.51 0.23
CA ASP A 71 -12.98 -5.95 0.34
C ASP A 71 -12.40 -6.54 -0.98
N ASP A 72 -11.87 -5.68 -1.84
CA ASP A 72 -11.23 -6.03 -3.11
C ASP A 72 -9.72 -5.65 -3.12
N GLY A 73 -9.10 -5.41 -1.94
CA GLY A 73 -7.68 -5.13 -1.80
C GLY A 73 -6.80 -6.38 -1.98
N TYR A 74 -5.48 -6.19 -2.04
CA TYR A 74 -4.58 -7.35 -2.21
C TYR A 74 -4.69 -8.36 -1.06
N ALA A 75 -4.96 -7.89 0.15
CA ALA A 75 -5.12 -8.76 1.30
C ALA A 75 -6.37 -9.64 1.19
N ASP A 76 -7.47 -9.08 0.68
CA ASP A 76 -8.71 -9.81 0.45
C ASP A 76 -8.55 -10.86 -0.65
N VAL A 77 -7.94 -10.48 -1.78
CA VAL A 77 -7.65 -11.39 -2.90
C VAL A 77 -6.73 -12.52 -2.47
N LEU A 78 -5.63 -12.20 -1.78
CA LEU A 78 -4.69 -13.20 -1.27
C LEU A 78 -5.37 -14.15 -0.27
N PHE A 79 -6.18 -13.62 0.63
CA PHE A 79 -6.95 -14.42 1.58
C PHE A 79 -7.88 -15.41 0.86
N ASP A 80 -8.63 -14.94 -0.14
CA ASP A 80 -9.53 -15.81 -0.92
C ASP A 80 -8.76 -16.88 -1.71
N ASN A 81 -7.57 -16.58 -2.20
CA ASN A 81 -6.72 -17.53 -2.91
C ASN A 81 -6.19 -18.64 -1.98
N ILE A 82 -5.65 -18.26 -0.81
CA ILE A 82 -4.94 -19.22 0.07
C ILE A 82 -5.90 -19.99 0.99
N ARG A 83 -7.04 -19.41 1.39
CA ARG A 83 -7.98 -19.99 2.34
C ARG A 83 -8.43 -21.41 1.98
N PRO A 84 -8.87 -21.72 0.75
CA PRO A 84 -9.37 -23.06 0.42
C PRO A 84 -8.31 -24.15 0.61
N ALA A 85 -7.07 -23.88 0.22
CA ALA A 85 -5.97 -24.83 0.38
C ALA A 85 -5.58 -24.98 1.85
N PHE A 86 -5.56 -23.87 2.60
CA PHE A 86 -5.28 -23.87 4.03
C PHE A 86 -6.32 -24.68 4.82
N GLU A 87 -7.62 -24.45 4.59
CA GLU A 87 -8.71 -25.11 5.29
C GLU A 87 -8.83 -26.60 4.92
N ALA A 88 -8.44 -26.97 3.69
CA ALA A 88 -8.40 -28.36 3.25
C ALA A 88 -7.17 -29.13 3.77
N ALA A 89 -6.13 -28.43 4.24
CA ALA A 89 -4.90 -29.06 4.74
C ALA A 89 -5.08 -29.55 6.18
N GLY A 90 -4.93 -30.88 6.38
CA GLY A 90 -4.99 -31.45 7.72
C GLY A 90 -6.14 -32.44 7.91
N THR A 91 -6.18 -33.05 9.10
CA THR A 91 -7.17 -34.10 9.43
C THR A 91 -8.32 -33.58 10.28
N GLN A 92 -8.22 -32.34 10.76
CA GLN A 92 -9.24 -31.65 11.56
C GLN A 92 -9.71 -30.40 10.82
N PRO A 93 -10.97 -29.98 10.99
CA PRO A 93 -11.46 -28.73 10.43
C PRO A 93 -10.60 -27.55 10.89
N ARG A 94 -10.15 -26.71 9.97
CA ARG A 94 -9.38 -25.49 10.20
C ARG A 94 -10.10 -24.31 9.57
N GLU A 95 -10.02 -23.17 10.19
CA GLU A 95 -10.58 -21.91 9.68
C GLU A 95 -9.45 -20.88 9.55
N LEU A 96 -9.36 -20.20 8.41
CA LEU A 96 -8.48 -19.05 8.24
C LEU A 96 -9.32 -17.77 8.30
N ARG A 97 -8.88 -16.81 9.11
CA ARG A 97 -9.50 -15.48 9.22
C ARG A 97 -8.52 -14.39 8.80
N LEU A 98 -9.03 -13.41 8.05
CA LEU A 98 -8.28 -12.22 7.67
C LEU A 98 -8.48 -11.12 8.71
N ILE A 99 -7.36 -10.56 9.18
CA ILE A 99 -7.30 -9.40 10.08
C ILE A 99 -6.58 -8.27 9.35
N LYS A 100 -7.29 -7.20 9.01
CA LYS A 100 -6.72 -6.01 8.37
C LYS A 100 -6.46 -4.93 9.42
N LEU A 101 -5.20 -4.70 9.77
CA LEU A 101 -4.75 -3.66 10.70
C LEU A 101 -4.13 -2.46 10.01
N GLY A 102 -4.10 -2.42 8.68
CA GLY A 102 -3.53 -1.31 7.94
C GLY A 102 -4.27 0.01 8.14
N CYS A 103 -3.58 1.11 7.85
CA CYS A 103 -4.09 2.45 8.03
C CYS A 103 -3.74 3.34 6.83
N PRO A 104 -4.73 3.93 6.13
CA PRO A 104 -4.47 4.83 5.01
C PRO A 104 -3.58 6.02 5.40
N GLY A 105 -2.55 6.32 4.59
CA GLY A 105 -1.61 7.40 4.84
C GLY A 105 -0.60 7.13 5.96
N GLU A 106 -0.46 5.88 6.40
CA GLU A 106 0.50 5.50 7.44
C GLU A 106 1.93 5.65 6.95
N THR A 107 2.80 6.19 7.81
CA THR A 107 4.26 6.19 7.65
C THR A 107 4.89 5.31 8.73
N LEU A 108 6.15 4.92 8.55
CA LEU A 108 6.86 4.08 9.54
C LEU A 108 6.87 4.70 10.94
N LYS A 109 7.05 6.02 11.04
CA LYS A 109 7.00 6.72 12.33
C LYS A 109 5.62 6.67 12.97
N LYS A 110 4.55 6.82 12.19
CA LYS A 110 3.17 6.74 12.67
C LYS A 110 2.80 5.30 13.03
N MET A 111 3.21 4.32 12.23
CA MET A 111 3.04 2.90 12.53
C MET A 111 3.65 2.53 13.88
N ALA A 112 4.84 3.04 14.19
CA ALA A 112 5.54 2.74 15.44
C ALA A 112 4.96 3.51 16.66
N ASN A 113 4.54 4.77 16.47
CA ASN A 113 4.22 5.67 17.58
C ASN A 113 2.73 6.10 17.65
N GLY A 114 1.94 5.71 16.66
CA GLY A 114 0.55 6.12 16.50
C GLY A 114 0.40 7.46 15.77
N GLY A 115 -0.77 7.71 15.21
CA GLY A 115 -1.07 8.99 14.60
C GLY A 115 -2.14 9.01 13.52
N SER A 116 -2.15 8.10 12.56
CA SER A 116 -3.13 8.17 11.46
C SER A 116 -4.47 7.53 11.85
N CYS A 117 -4.44 6.36 12.46
CA CYS A 117 -5.65 5.67 12.93
C CYS A 117 -5.63 5.49 14.45
N PRO A 118 -6.80 5.48 15.10
CA PRO A 118 -6.92 5.27 16.55
C PRO A 118 -6.87 3.78 16.88
N TYR A 119 -5.69 3.27 17.22
CA TYR A 119 -5.55 1.93 17.77
C TYR A 119 -5.69 1.96 19.29
N LEU A 120 -6.41 1.01 19.87
CA LEU A 120 -6.52 0.88 21.34
C LEU A 120 -5.15 0.66 22.00
N ALA A 121 -4.27 -0.08 21.33
CA ALA A 121 -2.87 -0.29 21.74
C ALA A 121 -1.97 0.95 21.55
N GLY A 122 -2.49 2.05 20.96
CA GLY A 122 -1.79 3.30 20.75
C GLY A 122 -1.13 3.46 19.38
N SER A 123 -0.78 2.36 18.68
CA SER A 123 -0.20 2.39 17.35
C SER A 123 -0.52 1.11 16.56
N GLN A 124 -0.36 1.14 15.24
CA GLN A 124 -0.54 -0.06 14.41
C GLN A 124 0.43 -1.17 14.82
N LEU A 125 1.70 -0.82 15.05
CA LEU A 125 2.71 -1.79 15.48
C LEU A 125 2.36 -2.42 16.83
N ALA A 126 1.93 -1.61 17.81
CA ALA A 126 1.53 -2.14 19.11
C ALA A 126 0.32 -3.08 18.99
N ALA A 127 -0.71 -2.70 18.20
CA ALA A 127 -1.86 -3.54 17.95
C ALA A 127 -1.49 -4.86 17.26
N ALA A 128 -0.55 -4.81 16.31
CA ALA A 128 -0.05 -6.00 15.64
C ALA A 128 0.71 -6.91 16.60
N VAL A 129 1.59 -6.35 17.43
CA VAL A 129 2.37 -7.11 18.43
C VAL A 129 1.45 -7.77 19.45
N ASP A 130 0.49 -7.03 20.01
CA ASP A 130 -0.49 -7.57 20.96
C ASP A 130 -1.28 -8.74 20.34
N PHE A 131 -1.76 -8.55 19.10
CA PHE A 131 -2.48 -9.61 18.39
C PHE A 131 -1.63 -10.85 18.13
N LEU A 132 -0.37 -10.67 17.70
CA LEU A 132 0.56 -11.77 17.41
C LEU A 132 0.93 -12.55 18.66
N ASP A 133 1.19 -11.86 19.78
CA ASP A 133 1.50 -12.47 21.08
C ASP A 133 0.31 -13.28 21.62
N ASP A 134 -0.91 -12.72 21.54
CA ASP A 134 -2.14 -13.37 22.00
C ASP A 134 -2.52 -14.59 21.13
N ASN A 135 -2.07 -14.63 19.87
CA ASN A 135 -2.36 -15.70 18.91
C ASN A 135 -1.09 -16.44 18.45
N MET A 136 -0.07 -16.49 19.29
CA MET A 136 1.18 -17.19 18.98
C MET A 136 0.94 -18.63 18.55
N GLY A 137 1.52 -19.01 17.39
CA GLY A 137 1.34 -20.32 16.77
C GLY A 137 0.03 -20.50 15.97
N LYS A 138 -0.86 -19.51 15.99
CA LYS A 138 -2.10 -19.49 15.19
C LYS A 138 -2.03 -18.52 14.00
N VAL A 139 -1.07 -17.63 13.94
CA VAL A 139 -0.90 -16.73 12.79
C VAL A 139 -0.11 -17.46 11.70
N HIS A 140 -0.76 -17.70 10.58
CA HIS A 140 -0.19 -18.39 9.41
C HIS A 140 0.63 -17.45 8.54
N LEU A 141 0.12 -16.24 8.31
CA LEU A 141 0.71 -15.25 7.42
C LEU A 141 0.60 -13.84 7.99
N VAL A 142 1.66 -13.06 7.83
CA VAL A 142 1.64 -11.60 7.99
C VAL A 142 2.12 -10.98 6.70
N THR A 143 1.38 -10.02 6.13
CA THR A 143 1.87 -9.15 5.06
C THR A 143 2.07 -7.74 5.57
N ILE A 144 3.06 -7.03 5.01
CA ILE A 144 3.35 -5.65 5.41
C ILE A 144 3.76 -4.80 4.20
N ASP A 145 3.06 -3.67 4.00
CA ASP A 145 3.36 -2.66 3.00
C ASP A 145 3.69 -1.31 3.67
N MET A 146 4.98 -1.05 3.95
CA MET A 146 5.43 0.19 4.60
C MET A 146 6.61 0.82 3.88
N GLY A 147 6.69 2.16 3.93
CA GLY A 147 7.75 2.98 3.33
C GLY A 147 7.31 3.81 2.11
N GLY A 148 6.23 3.41 1.41
CA GLY A 148 5.73 4.14 0.25
C GLY A 148 5.28 5.56 0.56
N ASN A 149 4.54 5.76 1.65
CA ASN A 149 4.12 7.09 2.09
C ASN A 149 5.30 7.91 2.61
N ASP A 150 6.26 7.29 3.30
CA ASP A 150 7.48 7.96 3.75
C ASP A 150 8.27 8.52 2.56
N PHE A 151 8.41 7.74 1.47
CA PHE A 151 9.07 8.17 0.25
C PHE A 151 8.28 9.29 -0.46
N ARG A 152 6.97 9.15 -0.60
CA ARG A 152 6.12 10.16 -1.23
C ARG A 152 6.12 11.47 -0.46
N ASP A 153 6.00 11.43 0.87
CA ASP A 153 5.92 12.61 1.72
C ASP A 153 7.26 13.39 1.81
N ALA A 154 8.37 12.77 1.38
CA ALA A 154 9.67 13.42 1.26
C ALA A 154 9.78 14.38 0.07
N ASP A 155 8.81 14.32 -0.88
CA ASP A 155 8.70 15.22 -2.04
C ASP A 155 10.00 15.27 -2.91
N CYS A 156 10.68 14.11 -3.04
CA CYS A 156 11.88 13.99 -3.86
C CYS A 156 11.59 14.00 -5.37
N ILE A 157 10.32 13.80 -5.74
CA ILE A 157 9.80 13.78 -7.12
C ILE A 157 8.69 14.82 -7.20
N GLY A 158 9.00 15.95 -7.83
CA GLY A 158 8.07 17.06 -8.08
C GLY A 158 8.23 17.55 -9.53
N GLU A 159 8.42 18.86 -9.76
CA GLU A 159 8.78 19.39 -11.09
C GLU A 159 10.16 18.89 -11.55
N THR A 160 11.00 18.47 -10.63
CA THR A 160 12.31 17.85 -10.86
C THR A 160 12.51 16.69 -9.91
N VAL A 161 13.40 15.75 -10.26
CA VAL A 161 13.76 14.61 -9.42
C VAL A 161 15.09 14.84 -8.75
N SER A 162 15.18 14.56 -7.45
CA SER A 162 16.41 14.60 -6.67
C SER A 162 16.81 13.19 -6.22
N LEU A 163 17.84 12.62 -6.82
CA LEU A 163 18.36 11.31 -6.45
C LEU A 163 19.04 11.33 -5.06
N ASP A 164 19.66 12.44 -4.68
CA ASP A 164 20.25 12.59 -3.34
C ASP A 164 19.14 12.54 -2.28
N CYS A 165 18.03 13.27 -2.49
CA CYS A 165 16.86 13.21 -1.64
C CYS A 165 16.29 11.79 -1.57
N ALA A 166 16.11 11.10 -2.72
CA ALA A 166 15.63 9.73 -2.79
C ALA A 166 16.53 8.77 -2.00
N ASN A 167 17.84 8.92 -2.08
CA ASN A 167 18.79 8.13 -1.30
C ASN A 167 18.66 8.41 0.21
N ASP A 168 18.64 9.69 0.61
CA ASP A 168 18.58 10.05 2.03
C ASP A 168 17.30 9.55 2.70
N VAL A 169 16.14 9.70 2.04
CA VAL A 169 14.88 9.20 2.57
C VAL A 169 14.85 7.66 2.60
N SER A 170 15.46 6.99 1.61
CA SER A 170 15.54 5.53 1.58
C SER A 170 16.38 4.95 2.71
N VAL A 171 17.49 5.63 3.07
CA VAL A 171 18.27 5.31 4.28
C VAL A 171 17.42 5.44 5.53
N GLN A 172 16.60 6.49 5.63
CA GLN A 172 15.73 6.69 6.78
C GLN A 172 14.61 5.63 6.84
N ILE A 173 13.99 5.30 5.69
CA ILE A 173 12.99 4.23 5.59
C ILE A 173 13.58 2.91 6.09
N ALA A 174 14.78 2.54 5.63
CA ALA A 174 15.45 1.31 6.06
C ALA A 174 15.72 1.31 7.58
N ALA A 175 16.17 2.44 8.13
CA ALA A 175 16.44 2.60 9.55
C ALA A 175 15.17 2.49 10.42
N ASP A 176 14.05 3.03 9.95
CA ASP A 176 12.76 3.01 10.67
C ASP A 176 12.03 1.66 10.49
N LEU A 177 12.19 0.97 9.35
CA LEU A 177 11.56 -0.33 9.05
C LEU A 177 12.22 -1.48 9.83
N ALA A 178 13.54 -1.49 9.96
CA ALA A 178 14.26 -2.60 10.59
C ALA A 178 13.75 -2.93 12.02
N PRO A 179 13.55 -1.97 12.94
CA PRO A 179 12.99 -2.26 14.26
C PRO A 179 11.53 -2.74 14.21
N VAL A 180 10.72 -2.28 13.25
CA VAL A 180 9.35 -2.78 13.03
C VAL A 180 9.38 -4.26 12.68
N LEU A 181 10.20 -4.67 11.72
CA LEU A 181 10.34 -6.06 11.31
C LEU A 181 10.85 -6.95 12.46
N ALA A 182 11.80 -6.45 13.25
CA ALA A 182 12.31 -7.16 14.42
C ALA A 182 11.22 -7.39 15.48
N ALA A 183 10.39 -6.38 15.76
CA ALA A 183 9.26 -6.49 16.69
C ALA A 183 8.22 -7.50 16.20
N LEU A 184 7.81 -7.43 14.92
CA LEU A 184 6.86 -8.37 14.33
C LEU A 184 7.39 -9.81 14.34
N ARG A 185 8.66 -10.03 14.00
CA ARG A 185 9.28 -11.37 14.06
C ARG A 185 9.32 -11.92 15.48
N THR A 186 9.60 -11.06 16.45
CA THR A 186 9.64 -11.48 17.86
C THR A 186 8.26 -11.93 18.34
N ALA A 187 7.21 -11.16 18.06
CA ALA A 187 5.85 -11.46 18.47
C ALA A 187 5.24 -12.65 17.69
N ALA A 188 5.48 -12.72 16.39
CA ALA A 188 4.95 -13.80 15.54
C ALA A 188 5.63 -15.15 15.76
N GLY A 189 6.85 -15.17 16.32
CA GLY A 189 7.66 -16.38 16.43
C GLY A 189 8.30 -16.82 15.11
N PRO A 190 9.12 -17.89 15.13
CA PRO A 190 9.92 -18.29 13.97
C PRO A 190 9.11 -18.93 12.83
N ASP A 191 7.97 -19.54 13.14
CA ASP A 191 7.21 -20.39 12.22
C ASP A 191 6.20 -19.60 11.38
N THR A 192 5.84 -18.36 11.78
CA THR A 192 4.94 -17.51 11.04
C THR A 192 5.62 -16.95 9.79
N THR A 193 4.99 -17.11 8.63
CA THR A 193 5.44 -16.48 7.39
C THR A 193 5.16 -14.96 7.46
N ILE A 194 6.20 -14.13 7.30
CA ILE A 194 6.07 -12.67 7.19
C ILE A 194 6.61 -12.26 5.82
N VAL A 195 5.77 -11.64 5.00
CA VAL A 195 6.12 -11.17 3.64
C VAL A 195 5.98 -9.67 3.56
N GLY A 196 7.07 -8.99 3.21
CA GLY A 196 7.01 -7.58 2.82
C GLY A 196 6.71 -7.40 1.35
N MET A 197 6.51 -6.16 0.92
CA MET A 197 6.46 -5.82 -0.49
C MET A 197 7.14 -4.48 -0.77
N ASN A 198 7.65 -4.33 -1.99
CA ASN A 198 7.98 -3.03 -2.56
C ASN A 198 6.78 -2.46 -3.35
N TYR A 199 6.98 -1.37 -4.11
CA TYR A 199 5.87 -0.62 -4.69
C TYR A 199 6.02 -0.44 -6.19
N TYR A 200 4.88 -0.41 -6.91
CA TYR A 200 4.80 0.16 -8.25
C TYR A 200 5.05 1.68 -8.19
N ASN A 201 5.38 2.28 -9.34
CA ASN A 201 5.73 3.69 -9.43
C ASN A 201 4.61 4.52 -10.08
N PRO A 202 3.76 5.23 -9.30
CA PRO A 202 2.67 6.02 -9.85
C PRO A 202 3.15 7.25 -10.64
N PHE A 203 4.36 7.74 -10.41
CA PHE A 203 4.93 8.88 -11.13
C PHE A 203 5.18 8.62 -12.62
N LEU A 204 5.15 7.35 -13.06
CA LEU A 204 5.26 6.98 -14.48
C LEU A 204 4.12 7.56 -15.31
N ALA A 205 2.97 7.88 -14.72
CA ALA A 205 1.84 8.50 -15.42
C ALA A 205 2.16 9.89 -15.96
N SER A 206 3.17 10.60 -15.43
CA SER A 206 3.64 11.87 -15.99
C SER A 206 4.11 11.78 -17.44
N TRP A 207 4.44 10.56 -17.91
CA TRP A 207 4.73 10.31 -19.33
C TRP A 207 3.65 10.80 -20.28
N LEU A 208 2.40 10.82 -19.82
CA LEU A 208 1.23 11.21 -20.62
C LEU A 208 1.09 12.73 -20.80
N ASP A 209 1.77 13.53 -19.98
CA ASP A 209 1.61 15.00 -20.01
C ASP A 209 2.25 15.60 -21.28
N ASP A 210 3.58 15.54 -21.38
CA ASP A 210 4.35 16.08 -22.50
C ASP A 210 5.80 15.52 -22.51
N ALA A 211 6.67 16.11 -23.34
CA ALA A 211 8.07 15.69 -23.43
C ALA A 211 8.85 15.90 -22.11
N ALA A 212 8.49 16.88 -21.29
CA ALA A 212 9.11 17.08 -19.97
C ALA A 212 8.61 16.00 -18.98
N GLY A 213 7.32 15.68 -19.03
CA GLY A 213 6.73 14.57 -18.27
C GLY A 213 7.34 13.22 -18.61
N GLN A 214 7.69 12.96 -19.88
CA GLN A 214 8.42 11.76 -20.27
C GLN A 214 9.82 11.68 -19.63
N VAL A 215 10.54 12.79 -19.59
CA VAL A 215 11.82 12.86 -18.88
C VAL A 215 11.64 12.65 -17.38
N LEU A 216 10.61 13.26 -16.79
CA LEU A 216 10.27 13.12 -15.39
C LEU A 216 9.96 11.65 -15.03
N ALA A 217 9.17 10.96 -15.85
CA ALA A 217 8.82 9.56 -15.63
C ALA A 217 10.06 8.65 -15.57
N VAL A 218 11.02 8.84 -16.49
CA VAL A 218 12.28 8.07 -16.49
C VAL A 218 13.12 8.38 -15.25
N GLN A 219 13.29 9.66 -14.90
CA GLN A 219 14.03 10.05 -13.71
C GLN A 219 13.36 9.59 -12.40
N ALA A 220 12.02 9.60 -12.37
CA ALA A 220 11.25 9.09 -11.25
C ALA A 220 11.43 7.56 -11.08
N ALA A 221 11.59 6.82 -12.18
CA ALA A 221 11.90 5.40 -12.11
C ALA A 221 13.25 5.15 -11.42
N ASP A 222 14.28 5.93 -11.76
CA ASP A 222 15.61 5.84 -11.12
C ASP A 222 15.51 6.15 -9.60
N ALA A 223 14.76 7.21 -9.23
CA ALA A 223 14.61 7.60 -7.84
C ALA A 223 13.84 6.55 -7.01
N VAL A 224 12.75 5.99 -7.58
CA VAL A 224 11.97 4.94 -6.90
C VAL A 224 12.76 3.65 -6.81
N ALA A 225 13.57 3.29 -7.83
CA ALA A 225 14.42 2.10 -7.79
C ALA A 225 15.38 2.11 -6.59
N ILE A 226 15.95 3.28 -6.23
CA ILE A 226 16.79 3.42 -5.03
C ILE A 226 16.00 2.98 -3.78
N ALA A 227 14.78 3.46 -3.60
CA ALA A 227 13.95 3.09 -2.45
C ALA A 227 13.61 1.59 -2.44
N MET A 228 13.32 1.01 -3.61
CA MET A 228 13.02 -0.43 -3.73
C MET A 228 14.23 -1.30 -3.36
N ASP A 229 15.45 -0.89 -3.71
CA ASP A 229 16.69 -1.58 -3.34
C ASP A 229 16.94 -1.55 -1.83
N PHE A 230 16.70 -0.39 -1.19
CA PHE A 230 16.80 -0.28 0.28
C PHE A 230 15.77 -1.15 0.99
N LEU A 231 14.51 -1.17 0.52
CA LEU A 231 13.48 -2.06 1.06
C LEU A 231 13.90 -3.52 0.93
N GLY A 232 14.31 -3.95 -0.27
CA GLY A 232 14.78 -5.31 -0.53
C GLY A 232 15.92 -5.74 0.38
N THR A 233 16.91 -4.87 0.56
CA THR A 233 18.04 -5.11 1.47
C THR A 233 17.58 -5.22 2.93
N THR A 234 16.64 -4.38 3.35
CA THR A 234 16.13 -4.38 4.73
C THR A 234 15.35 -5.65 5.04
N TYR A 235 14.43 -6.09 4.16
CA TYR A 235 13.71 -7.35 4.30
C TYR A 235 14.65 -8.56 4.27
N ALA A 236 15.61 -8.59 3.34
CA ALA A 236 16.59 -9.67 3.25
C ALA A 236 17.45 -9.76 4.53
N THR A 237 17.85 -8.60 5.11
CA THR A 237 18.61 -8.55 6.36
C THR A 237 17.78 -9.06 7.54
N ALA A 238 16.46 -8.83 7.53
CA ALA A 238 15.53 -9.36 8.51
C ALA A 238 15.19 -10.85 8.30
N GLY A 239 15.70 -11.47 7.22
CA GLY A 239 15.37 -12.85 6.86
C GLY A 239 13.92 -13.04 6.42
N MET A 240 13.30 -12.00 5.87
CA MET A 240 11.91 -12.01 5.39
C MET A 240 11.87 -11.88 3.87
N PRO A 241 11.06 -12.67 3.15
CA PRO A 241 10.83 -12.47 1.73
C PRO A 241 10.13 -11.14 1.47
N MET A 242 10.41 -10.55 0.30
CA MET A 242 9.75 -9.35 -0.19
C MET A 242 9.16 -9.61 -1.59
N ALA A 243 7.88 -9.34 -1.76
CA ALA A 243 7.22 -9.38 -3.06
C ALA A 243 7.67 -8.20 -3.91
N ASP A 244 8.22 -8.48 -5.09
CA ASP A 244 8.70 -7.47 -6.03
C ASP A 244 7.57 -6.96 -6.93
N VAL A 245 6.75 -6.11 -6.34
CA VAL A 245 5.60 -5.46 -7.02
C VAL A 245 6.10 -4.52 -8.13
N ALA A 246 7.24 -3.84 -7.94
CA ALA A 246 7.84 -3.02 -8.98
C ALA A 246 8.15 -3.83 -10.24
N ALA A 247 8.73 -5.00 -10.08
CA ALA A 247 9.00 -5.91 -11.21
C ALA A 247 7.72 -6.50 -11.83
N ALA A 248 6.70 -6.82 -11.01
CA ALA A 248 5.41 -7.29 -11.50
C ALA A 248 4.70 -6.24 -12.37
N PHE A 249 4.77 -4.97 -11.98
CA PHE A 249 4.25 -3.83 -12.76
C PHE A 249 5.15 -3.40 -13.91
N LYS A 250 6.33 -4.03 -14.09
CA LYS A 250 7.33 -3.64 -15.12
C LYS A 250 7.73 -2.17 -15.01
N SER A 251 7.92 -1.67 -13.79
CA SER A 251 8.10 -0.24 -13.51
C SER A 251 9.35 0.39 -14.14
N ASP A 252 10.28 -0.41 -14.65
CA ASP A 252 11.52 -0.01 -15.32
C ASP A 252 11.54 -0.25 -16.84
N ASP A 253 10.47 -0.86 -17.43
CA ASP A 253 10.45 -1.19 -18.85
C ASP A 253 9.93 -0.03 -19.73
N PHE A 254 10.86 0.84 -20.12
CA PHE A 254 10.63 1.91 -21.09
C PHE A 254 10.96 1.49 -22.53
N THR A 255 11.39 0.27 -22.76
CA THR A 255 11.86 -0.21 -24.08
C THR A 255 10.81 -1.01 -24.84
N THR A 256 9.99 -1.77 -24.13
CA THR A 256 8.86 -2.50 -24.72
C THR A 256 7.70 -1.54 -24.96
N MET A 257 7.38 -1.30 -26.24
CA MET A 257 6.26 -0.44 -26.62
C MET A 257 5.01 -1.28 -26.86
N VAL A 258 3.88 -0.87 -26.28
CA VAL A 258 2.58 -1.54 -26.43
C VAL A 258 1.54 -0.59 -27.00
N PRO A 259 0.56 -1.08 -27.80
CA PRO A 259 -0.54 -0.24 -28.30
C PRO A 259 -1.33 0.39 -27.14
N SER A 260 -1.71 1.66 -27.29
CA SER A 260 -2.50 2.39 -26.31
C SER A 260 -3.60 3.22 -26.95
N SER A 261 -4.75 3.30 -26.28
CA SER A 261 -5.82 4.24 -26.63
C SER A 261 -5.67 5.60 -25.92
N LEU A 262 -4.72 5.71 -24.98
CA LEU A 262 -4.40 6.97 -24.32
C LEU A 262 -3.57 7.85 -25.26
N PRO A 263 -3.64 9.19 -25.12
CA PRO A 263 -2.84 10.11 -25.92
C PRO A 263 -1.35 9.80 -25.77
N SER A 264 -0.71 9.42 -26.87
CA SER A 264 0.70 9.03 -26.84
C SER A 264 1.30 9.09 -28.26
N PRO A 265 2.63 9.29 -28.40
CA PRO A 265 3.26 9.26 -29.72
C PRO A 265 3.07 7.89 -30.39
N ASN A 266 2.60 7.91 -31.66
CA ASN A 266 2.36 6.72 -32.48
C ASN A 266 1.36 5.70 -31.89
N ASP A 267 0.43 6.16 -31.04
CA ASP A 267 -0.55 5.31 -30.33
C ASP A 267 0.11 4.12 -29.57
N GLN A 268 1.27 4.39 -28.98
CA GLN A 268 2.03 3.41 -28.19
C GLN A 268 2.57 4.03 -26.91
N LEU A 269 2.61 3.22 -25.86
CA LEU A 269 3.22 3.56 -24.57
C LEU A 269 4.32 2.57 -24.21
N PRO A 270 5.34 2.99 -23.43
CA PRO A 270 6.20 2.05 -22.73
C PRO A 270 5.38 1.12 -21.84
N LEU A 271 5.78 -0.13 -21.73
CA LEU A 271 5.06 -1.14 -20.93
C LEU A 271 4.92 -0.71 -19.47
N SER A 272 5.93 -0.05 -18.90
CA SER A 272 5.88 0.51 -17.55
C SER A 272 4.73 1.52 -17.37
N VAL A 273 4.54 2.42 -18.35
CA VAL A 273 3.48 3.43 -18.31
C VAL A 273 2.11 2.79 -18.57
N ALA A 274 2.02 1.88 -19.54
CA ALA A 274 0.78 1.16 -19.83
C ALA A 274 0.29 0.39 -18.58
N ASN A 275 1.19 -0.32 -17.88
CA ASN A 275 0.83 -1.08 -16.68
C ASN A 275 0.38 -0.19 -15.52
N ILE A 276 0.98 1.00 -15.33
CA ILE A 276 0.46 1.95 -14.33
C ILE A 276 -0.96 2.37 -14.66
N CYS A 277 -1.27 2.65 -15.92
CA CYS A 277 -2.62 3.01 -16.33
C CYS A 277 -3.60 1.85 -16.21
N ASP A 278 -3.18 0.63 -16.55
CA ASP A 278 -4.06 -0.55 -16.55
C ASP A 278 -4.35 -1.06 -15.12
N PHE A 279 -3.40 -0.89 -14.18
CA PHE A 279 -3.45 -1.48 -12.85
C PHE A 279 -3.71 -0.48 -11.71
N THR A 280 -3.81 0.83 -12.02
CA THR A 280 -4.11 1.85 -11.02
C THR A 280 -5.18 2.82 -11.52
N TYR A 281 -5.60 3.74 -10.66
CA TYR A 281 -6.48 4.84 -11.06
C TYR A 281 -5.70 6.09 -11.54
N MET A 282 -4.39 5.98 -11.79
CA MET A 282 -3.55 7.13 -12.17
C MET A 282 -3.93 7.77 -13.52
N CYS A 283 -4.46 6.98 -14.46
CA CYS A 283 -4.82 7.44 -15.78
C CYS A 283 -6.34 7.58 -15.98
N GLU A 284 -7.12 7.36 -14.92
CA GLU A 284 -8.55 7.57 -14.94
C GLU A 284 -8.89 9.07 -14.90
N SER A 285 -10.04 9.42 -15.46
CA SER A 285 -10.57 10.78 -15.38
C SER A 285 -11.43 11.00 -14.14
N ASP A 286 -11.68 12.29 -13.80
CA ASP A 286 -12.65 12.62 -12.78
C ASP A 286 -13.99 11.87 -12.93
N PRO A 287 -14.58 11.36 -11.86
CA PRO A 287 -14.17 11.50 -10.45
C PRO A 287 -13.25 10.39 -9.93
N LEU A 288 -12.89 9.38 -10.73
CA LEU A 288 -12.15 8.20 -10.28
C LEU A 288 -10.64 8.44 -10.15
N GLY A 289 -10.09 9.36 -10.92
CA GLY A 289 -8.65 9.65 -10.94
C GLY A 289 -8.35 11.09 -11.39
N PRO A 290 -7.05 11.44 -11.50
CA PRO A 290 -5.90 10.58 -11.23
C PRO A 290 -5.75 10.24 -9.73
N ASP A 291 -5.56 8.96 -9.43
CA ASP A 291 -5.34 8.49 -8.06
C ASP A 291 -4.29 7.36 -8.02
N ILE A 292 -3.44 7.36 -6.99
CA ILE A 292 -2.29 6.46 -6.90
C ILE A 292 -2.63 5.02 -6.55
N HIS A 293 -3.84 4.73 -6.07
CA HIS A 293 -4.21 3.40 -5.61
C HIS A 293 -4.37 2.42 -6.76
N ALA A 294 -4.05 1.18 -6.48
CA ALA A 294 -4.29 0.08 -7.40
C ALA A 294 -5.80 -0.11 -7.61
N ASN A 295 -6.20 -0.42 -8.83
CA ASN A 295 -7.53 -0.91 -9.11
C ASN A 295 -7.62 -2.43 -8.83
N ARG A 296 -8.79 -3.04 -9.05
CA ARG A 296 -9.00 -4.47 -8.79
C ARG A 296 -7.98 -5.37 -9.52
N ALA A 297 -7.56 -5.01 -10.74
CA ALA A 297 -6.56 -5.79 -11.49
C ALA A 297 -5.16 -5.63 -10.89
N GLY A 298 -4.79 -4.42 -10.46
CA GLY A 298 -3.55 -4.14 -9.78
C GLY A 298 -3.46 -4.82 -8.41
N TYR A 299 -4.52 -4.79 -7.61
CA TYR A 299 -4.56 -5.51 -6.33
C TYR A 299 -4.43 -7.02 -6.51
N ARG A 300 -5.03 -7.58 -7.57
CA ARG A 300 -4.83 -9.01 -7.90
C ARG A 300 -3.37 -9.29 -8.25
N LEU A 301 -2.73 -8.45 -9.07
CA LEU A 301 -1.33 -8.61 -9.43
C LEU A 301 -0.41 -8.56 -8.19
N ILE A 302 -0.71 -7.66 -7.24
CA ILE A 302 0.02 -7.59 -5.95
C ILE A 302 -0.18 -8.89 -5.16
N ALA A 303 -1.42 -9.36 -5.03
CA ALA A 303 -1.75 -10.61 -4.32
C ALA A 303 -1.02 -11.81 -4.93
N ASP A 304 -1.07 -11.98 -6.26
CA ASP A 304 -0.40 -13.07 -6.99
C ASP A 304 1.13 -13.02 -6.77
N THR A 305 1.71 -11.80 -6.71
CA THR A 305 3.15 -11.61 -6.46
C THR A 305 3.54 -12.04 -5.04
N ILE A 306 2.69 -11.76 -4.05
CA ILE A 306 2.91 -12.21 -2.66
C ILE A 306 2.70 -13.71 -2.55
N GLU A 307 1.64 -14.26 -3.16
CA GLU A 307 1.30 -15.68 -3.13
C GLU A 307 2.43 -16.55 -3.67
N ALA A 308 3.13 -16.09 -4.70
CA ALA A 308 4.28 -16.80 -5.30
C ALA A 308 5.46 -17.01 -4.34
N LEU A 309 5.49 -16.31 -3.20
CA LEU A 309 6.52 -16.44 -2.15
C LEU A 309 6.09 -17.34 -0.99
N LEU A 310 4.85 -17.77 -0.96
CA LEU A 310 4.34 -18.63 0.11
C LEU A 310 4.82 -20.07 -0.10
N PRO A 311 5.08 -20.82 1.00
CA PRO A 311 5.58 -22.18 0.95
C PRO A 311 4.60 -23.21 0.39
#